data_0da076c13558921fcda5a90a7378d5bb
#
_entry.id   0da076c13558921fcda5a90a7378d5bb
#
_cell.length_a   1.000
_cell.length_b   1.000
_cell.length_c   1.000
_cell.angle_alpha   90.00
_cell.angle_beta   90.00
_cell.angle_gamma   90.00
#
_symmetry.space_group_name_H-M   'P 1'
#
loop_
_entity.id
_entity.type
_entity.pdbx_description
1 polymer ?
#
loop_
_entity_poly.entity_id
_entity_poly.type
_entity_poly.pdbx_seq_one_letter_code
_entity_poly.pdbx_strand_id
1 'polypeptide(L)'
;MLSVDNKPYTALALFEPAHQQPGAVKDQPLASYTTDRAARHLLRTSREMGLKWQDHNRDGVIDIAYEFFTPDEPHRVSHVPKGAYELNEQQKKRALISMQAWADVTRIKFSHKGASTEGRLTLGLYKGNEESYATLPFPKSFKKGGEAWLDSGHAQPRTDRYDQHVMAHEIGHT
;
A
#
# COMPACT_ATOMS: atom_id res chain seq x y z
N MET A 1 20.11 -23.74 28.17
CA MET A 1 19.54 -24.12 26.87
C MET A 1 18.02 -23.95 27.00
N LEU A 2 17.52 -22.78 26.63
CA LEU A 2 16.09 -22.44 26.76
C LEU A 2 15.43 -22.79 25.42
N SER A 3 14.54 -23.77 25.46
CA SER A 3 13.70 -24.16 24.34
C SER A 3 12.71 -23.04 24.02
N VAL A 4 12.79 -22.45 22.85
CA VAL A 4 11.80 -21.52 22.33
C VAL A 4 10.62 -22.34 21.82
N ASP A 5 9.54 -22.32 22.55
CA ASP A 5 8.27 -22.96 22.17
C ASP A 5 7.71 -22.25 20.94
N ASN A 6 7.83 -22.91 19.81
CA ASN A 6 7.35 -22.44 18.50
C ASN A 6 5.83 -22.72 18.37
N LYS A 7 5.01 -22.12 19.24
CA LYS A 7 3.55 -22.13 19.05
C LYS A 7 3.19 -20.99 18.11
N PRO A 8 2.46 -21.24 17.02
CA PRO A 8 1.95 -20.17 16.18
C PRO A 8 1.05 -19.26 17.04
N TYR A 9 1.26 -17.98 16.94
CA TYR A 9 0.50 -16.96 17.66
C TYR A 9 -0.99 -17.12 17.37
N THR A 10 -1.72 -17.68 18.30
CA THR A 10 -3.20 -17.78 18.32
C THR A 10 -3.85 -16.46 18.76
N ALA A 11 -3.16 -15.33 18.66
CA ALA A 11 -3.71 -14.02 18.99
C ALA A 11 -4.90 -13.62 18.09
N LEU A 12 -4.99 -14.16 16.88
CA LEU A 12 -6.14 -13.94 15.99
C LEU A 12 -7.43 -14.59 16.52
N ALA A 13 -7.33 -15.73 17.17
CA ALA A 13 -8.52 -16.46 17.67
C ALA A 13 -9.23 -15.74 18.84
N LEU A 14 -8.58 -14.84 19.55
CA LEU A 14 -9.18 -14.09 20.66
C LEU A 14 -10.01 -12.88 20.20
N PHE A 15 -9.81 -12.42 18.95
CA PHE A 15 -10.53 -11.25 18.41
C PHE A 15 -11.63 -11.62 17.41
N GLU A 16 -11.61 -12.80 16.83
CA GLU A 16 -12.57 -13.21 15.80
C GLU A 16 -14.04 -13.22 16.25
N PRO A 17 -14.44 -13.70 17.42
CA PRO A 17 -15.86 -13.79 17.78
C PRO A 17 -16.53 -12.41 17.92
N ALA A 18 -15.81 -11.41 18.40
CA ALA A 18 -16.38 -10.07 18.61
C ALA A 18 -16.53 -9.30 17.29
N HIS A 19 -15.61 -9.50 16.33
CA HIS A 19 -15.64 -8.83 15.03
C HIS A 19 -16.62 -9.46 14.03
N GLN A 20 -17.06 -10.68 14.27
CA GLN A 20 -18.02 -11.38 13.39
C GLN A 20 -19.47 -11.12 13.75
N GLN A 21 -19.76 -10.54 14.91
CA GLN A 21 -21.13 -10.25 15.33
C GLN A 21 -21.55 -8.83 14.94
N PRO A 22 -22.46 -8.67 13.96
CA PRO A 22 -23.01 -7.35 13.64
C PRO A 22 -23.71 -6.74 14.86
N GLY A 23 -23.38 -5.50 15.20
CA GLY A 23 -24.01 -4.79 16.30
C GLY A 23 -23.42 -5.02 17.69
N ALA A 24 -22.28 -5.71 17.80
CA ALA A 24 -21.58 -5.92 19.08
C ALA A 24 -21.05 -4.61 19.70
N VAL A 25 -20.79 -3.59 18.91
CA VAL A 25 -20.36 -2.25 19.37
C VAL A 25 -21.56 -1.32 19.33
N LYS A 26 -22.16 -1.06 20.49
CA LYS A 26 -23.40 -0.25 20.63
C LYS A 26 -23.18 1.24 20.82
N ASP A 27 -21.95 1.68 20.99
CA ASP A 27 -21.64 3.07 21.34
C ASP A 27 -21.62 4.04 20.15
N GLN A 28 -21.92 3.55 18.95
CA GLN A 28 -22.02 4.35 17.75
C GLN A 28 -23.34 4.08 17.03
N PRO A 29 -23.98 5.10 16.44
CA PRO A 29 -25.22 4.94 15.67
C PRO A 29 -25.03 4.13 14.38
N LEU A 30 -23.82 3.73 14.06
CA LEU A 30 -23.49 2.94 12.89
C LEU A 30 -23.39 1.45 13.23
N ALA A 31 -24.03 0.61 12.43
CA ALA A 31 -23.93 -0.84 12.55
C ALA A 31 -22.50 -1.32 12.33
N SER A 32 -21.97 -2.14 13.24
CA SER A 32 -20.69 -2.80 13.00
C SER A 32 -20.83 -3.85 11.89
N TYR A 33 -19.80 -3.97 11.06
CA TYR A 33 -19.73 -4.96 10.00
C TYR A 33 -19.01 -6.22 10.46
N THR A 34 -19.38 -7.37 9.91
CA THR A 34 -18.51 -8.53 9.94
C THR A 34 -17.22 -8.25 9.19
N THR A 35 -16.14 -8.96 9.50
CA THR A 35 -14.84 -8.81 8.80
C THR A 35 -14.98 -8.91 7.29
N ASP A 36 -15.75 -9.89 6.79
CA ASP A 36 -16.02 -10.06 5.36
C ASP A 36 -16.78 -8.89 4.75
N ARG A 37 -17.74 -8.35 5.50
CA ARG A 37 -18.52 -7.21 5.03
C ARG A 37 -17.67 -5.94 5.01
N ALA A 38 -16.85 -5.73 6.02
CA ALA A 38 -15.89 -4.62 6.07
C ALA A 38 -14.88 -4.70 4.92
N ALA A 39 -14.27 -5.87 4.71
CA ALA A 39 -13.36 -6.10 3.60
C ALA A 39 -14.03 -5.84 2.24
N ARG A 40 -15.24 -6.34 2.02
CA ARG A 40 -16.01 -6.05 0.79
C ARG A 40 -16.33 -4.58 0.61
N HIS A 41 -16.59 -3.87 1.70
CA HIS A 41 -16.87 -2.44 1.66
C HIS A 41 -15.63 -1.63 1.28
N LEU A 42 -14.47 -1.97 1.84
CA LEU A 42 -13.19 -1.36 1.47
C LEU A 42 -12.81 -1.59 0.01
N LEU A 43 -13.11 -2.78 -0.52
CA LEU A 43 -12.80 -3.16 -1.91
C LEU A 43 -13.89 -2.74 -2.92
N ARG A 44 -14.99 -2.15 -2.47
CA ARG A 44 -16.17 -1.89 -3.31
C ARG A 44 -15.83 -1.10 -4.57
N THR A 45 -15.22 0.05 -4.41
CA THR A 45 -14.86 0.92 -5.54
C THR A 45 -13.85 0.25 -6.47
N SER A 46 -12.81 -0.33 -5.92
CA SER A 46 -11.77 -1.00 -6.72
C SER A 46 -12.33 -2.19 -7.48
N ARG A 47 -13.24 -2.96 -6.88
CA ARG A 47 -13.86 -4.13 -7.50
C ARG A 47 -14.84 -3.76 -8.60
N GLU A 48 -15.70 -2.76 -8.38
CA GLU A 48 -16.69 -2.28 -9.33
C GLU A 48 -16.03 -1.63 -10.55
N MET A 49 -14.95 -0.90 -10.34
CA MET A 49 -14.20 -0.23 -11.40
C MET A 49 -13.11 -1.10 -12.04
N GLY A 50 -12.86 -2.29 -11.51
CA GLY A 50 -11.79 -3.18 -11.97
C GLY A 50 -10.37 -2.62 -11.72
N LEU A 51 -10.22 -1.74 -10.75
CA LEU A 51 -8.97 -1.06 -10.41
C LEU A 51 -8.11 -1.99 -9.54
N LYS A 52 -7.38 -2.86 -10.17
CA LYS A 52 -6.41 -3.77 -9.52
C LYS A 52 -5.34 -4.19 -10.52
N TRP A 53 -4.17 -4.49 -10.02
CA TRP A 53 -3.15 -5.17 -10.81
C TRP A 53 -3.62 -6.57 -11.21
N GLN A 54 -3.13 -7.06 -12.32
CA GLN A 54 -3.57 -8.35 -12.88
C GLN A 54 -2.35 -9.23 -13.14
N ASP A 55 -2.43 -10.47 -12.69
CA ASP A 55 -1.51 -11.55 -13.05
C ASP A 55 -1.76 -11.94 -14.52
N HIS A 56 -1.04 -11.30 -15.43
CA HIS A 56 -1.20 -11.51 -16.89
C HIS A 56 -0.54 -12.80 -17.37
N ASN A 57 0.55 -13.21 -16.73
CA ASN A 57 1.27 -14.43 -17.08
C ASN A 57 0.66 -15.68 -16.42
N ARG A 58 -0.25 -15.49 -15.45
CA ARG A 58 -0.98 -16.54 -14.71
C ARG A 58 -0.08 -17.47 -13.91
N ASP A 59 1.00 -16.97 -13.38
CA ASP A 59 1.89 -17.75 -12.50
C ASP A 59 1.48 -17.70 -11.02
N GLY A 60 0.46 -16.93 -10.70
CA GLY A 60 -0.10 -16.77 -9.35
C GLY A 60 0.58 -15.66 -8.54
N VAL A 61 1.47 -14.90 -9.15
CA VAL A 61 2.17 -13.76 -8.55
C VAL A 61 1.89 -12.52 -9.40
N ILE A 62 1.84 -11.36 -8.78
CA ILE A 62 1.74 -10.08 -9.50
C ILE A 62 3.10 -9.38 -9.39
N ASP A 63 3.81 -9.28 -10.50
CA ASP A 63 5.09 -8.59 -10.57
C ASP A 63 4.88 -7.08 -10.73
N ILE A 64 5.34 -6.30 -9.74
CA ILE A 64 5.29 -4.84 -9.77
C ILE A 64 6.71 -4.28 -9.86
N ALA A 65 6.99 -3.58 -10.95
CA ALA A 65 8.21 -2.80 -11.08
C ALA A 65 8.06 -1.50 -10.31
N TYR A 66 8.94 -1.21 -9.36
CA TYR A 66 8.92 0.06 -8.65
C TYR A 66 10.13 0.93 -9.00
N GLU A 67 9.94 2.24 -8.86
CA GLU A 67 10.98 3.24 -8.96
C GLU A 67 10.76 4.35 -7.93
N PHE A 68 11.84 5.03 -7.55
CA PHE A 68 11.77 6.27 -6.80
C PHE A 68 11.83 7.44 -7.77
N PHE A 69 10.95 8.40 -7.54
CA PHE A 69 10.92 9.62 -8.36
C PHE A 69 12.24 10.39 -8.25
N THR A 70 12.74 10.82 -9.39
CA THR A 70 13.90 11.73 -9.54
C THR A 70 13.51 12.84 -10.52
N PRO A 71 13.71 14.12 -10.21
CA PRO A 71 13.22 15.23 -11.05
C PRO A 71 13.70 15.22 -12.50
N ASP A 72 14.90 14.69 -12.74
CA ASP A 72 15.58 14.75 -14.02
C ASP A 72 15.39 13.50 -14.91
N GLU A 73 14.66 12.50 -14.41
CA GLU A 73 14.38 11.26 -15.17
C GLU A 73 12.94 11.25 -15.70
N PRO A 74 12.71 10.67 -16.88
CA PRO A 74 11.34 10.46 -17.37
C PRO A 74 10.64 9.40 -16.56
N HIS A 75 9.50 9.74 -15.95
CA HIS A 75 8.67 8.83 -15.19
C HIS A 75 7.39 8.47 -15.92
N ARG A 76 6.91 7.25 -15.68
CA ARG A 76 5.63 6.76 -16.20
C ARG A 76 4.52 7.01 -15.20
N VAL A 77 4.33 8.26 -14.84
CA VAL A 77 3.31 8.72 -13.90
C VAL A 77 2.17 9.43 -14.64
N SER A 78 1.00 9.45 -14.03
CA SER A 78 -0.16 10.16 -14.58
C SER A 78 0.01 11.67 -14.45
N HIS A 79 0.59 12.09 -13.33
CA HIS A 79 0.84 13.49 -13.01
C HIS A 79 1.99 13.60 -12.01
N VAL A 80 2.90 14.54 -12.25
CA VAL A 80 3.91 14.92 -11.27
C VAL A 80 3.38 16.13 -10.49
N PRO A 81 3.19 16.01 -9.16
CA PRO A 81 2.68 17.13 -8.37
C PRO A 81 3.68 18.29 -8.36
N LYS A 82 3.14 19.50 -8.23
CA LYS A 82 3.97 20.70 -8.10
C LYS A 82 4.86 20.60 -6.84
N GLY A 83 6.14 20.88 -6.98
CA GLY A 83 7.08 20.78 -5.87
C GLY A 83 7.48 19.34 -5.53
N ALA A 84 7.33 18.41 -6.49
CA ALA A 84 7.80 17.04 -6.34
C ALA A 84 9.33 16.99 -6.23
N TYR A 85 9.82 16.08 -5.39
CA TYR A 85 11.24 15.83 -5.19
C TYR A 85 11.47 14.38 -4.72
N GLU A 86 12.72 13.96 -4.71
CA GLU A 86 13.10 12.59 -4.42
C GLU A 86 13.09 12.25 -2.93
N LEU A 87 12.93 10.97 -2.62
CA LEU A 87 13.10 10.42 -1.28
C LEU A 87 14.59 10.38 -0.91
N ASN A 88 14.91 10.71 0.33
CA ASN A 88 16.24 10.44 0.86
C ASN A 88 16.45 8.95 1.15
N GLU A 89 17.68 8.53 1.44
CA GLU A 89 18.03 7.12 1.64
C GLU A 89 17.29 6.45 2.81
N GLN A 90 16.97 7.18 3.87
CA GLN A 90 16.19 6.65 4.99
C GLN A 90 14.74 6.43 4.59
N GLN A 91 14.15 7.36 3.84
CA GLN A 91 12.80 7.24 3.32
C GLN A 91 12.69 6.10 2.30
N LYS A 92 13.67 5.94 1.42
CA LYS A 92 13.75 4.79 0.50
C LYS A 92 13.79 3.46 1.27
N LYS A 93 14.59 3.36 2.34
CA LYS A 93 14.61 2.16 3.21
C LYS A 93 13.24 1.88 3.84
N ARG A 94 12.53 2.89 4.31
CA ARG A 94 11.17 2.74 4.86
C ARG A 94 10.17 2.30 3.80
N ALA A 95 10.26 2.82 2.59
CA ALA A 95 9.44 2.38 1.47
C ALA A 95 9.66 0.89 1.17
N LEU A 96 10.91 0.44 1.16
CA LEU A 96 11.25 -0.98 0.97
C LEU A 96 10.65 -1.87 2.08
N ILE A 97 10.70 -1.42 3.34
CA ILE A 97 10.07 -2.14 4.46
C ILE A 97 8.55 -2.21 4.26
N SER A 98 7.91 -1.12 3.84
CA SER A 98 6.47 -1.10 3.57
C SER A 98 6.08 -2.01 2.40
N MET A 99 6.83 -1.99 1.31
CA MET A 99 6.63 -2.90 0.18
C MET A 99 6.80 -4.37 0.60
N GLN A 100 7.83 -4.67 1.41
CA GLN A 100 8.03 -6.02 1.94
C GLN A 100 6.86 -6.47 2.81
N ALA A 101 6.33 -5.60 3.68
CA ALA A 101 5.18 -5.91 4.51
C ALA A 101 3.94 -6.28 3.67
N TRP A 102 3.72 -5.60 2.54
CA TRP A 102 2.66 -5.98 1.61
C TRP A 102 2.97 -7.28 0.86
N ALA A 103 4.21 -7.49 0.43
CA ALA A 103 4.62 -8.73 -0.23
C ALA A 103 4.46 -9.96 0.69
N ASP A 104 4.69 -9.81 1.99
CA ASP A 104 4.58 -10.89 2.97
C ASP A 104 3.12 -11.38 3.17
N VAL A 105 2.13 -10.54 2.89
CA VAL A 105 0.70 -10.87 3.09
C VAL A 105 -0.10 -10.99 1.80
N THR A 106 0.52 -10.72 0.67
CA THR A 106 -0.11 -10.78 -0.66
C THR A 106 0.72 -11.64 -1.62
N ARG A 107 0.24 -11.81 -2.85
CA ARG A 107 1.00 -12.44 -3.93
C ARG A 107 1.65 -11.40 -4.84
N ILE A 108 2.22 -10.35 -4.25
CA ILE A 108 2.90 -9.29 -4.98
C ILE A 108 4.40 -9.45 -4.81
N LYS A 109 5.13 -9.26 -5.89
CA LYS A 109 6.59 -9.20 -5.92
C LYS A 109 7.03 -7.85 -6.46
N PHE A 110 7.79 -7.12 -5.67
CA PHE A 110 8.35 -5.84 -6.07
C PHE A 110 9.77 -6.00 -6.63
N SER A 111 10.04 -5.35 -7.76
CA SER A 111 11.38 -5.33 -8.38
C SER A 111 11.78 -3.89 -8.75
N HIS A 112 12.98 -3.47 -8.33
CA HIS A 112 13.46 -2.11 -8.60
C HIS A 112 13.79 -1.94 -10.09
N LYS A 113 13.18 -0.93 -10.72
CA LYS A 113 13.35 -0.63 -12.17
C LYS A 113 13.21 -1.86 -13.08
N GLY A 114 12.47 -2.87 -12.61
CA GLY A 114 12.24 -4.10 -13.35
C GLY A 114 11.38 -3.90 -14.60
N ALA A 115 11.46 -4.83 -15.52
CA ALA A 115 10.60 -4.89 -16.69
C ALA A 115 9.33 -5.67 -16.33
N SER A 116 8.38 -5.04 -15.63
CA SER A 116 7.08 -5.66 -15.38
C SER A 116 6.05 -5.21 -16.41
N THR A 117 5.21 -6.15 -16.81
CA THR A 117 4.02 -5.91 -17.64
C THR A 117 2.73 -5.92 -16.81
N GLU A 118 2.81 -6.22 -15.50
CA GLU A 118 1.66 -6.44 -14.63
C GLU A 118 1.36 -5.25 -13.74
N GLY A 119 2.40 -4.56 -13.26
CA GLY A 119 2.23 -3.37 -12.46
C GLY A 119 3.46 -2.49 -12.37
N ARG A 120 3.22 -1.24 -12.02
CA ARG A 120 4.26 -0.24 -11.76
C ARG A 120 3.89 0.58 -10.54
N LEU A 121 4.91 0.98 -9.80
CA LEU A 121 4.78 1.85 -8.65
C LEU A 121 5.88 2.91 -8.71
N THR A 122 5.49 4.17 -8.71
CA THR A 122 6.42 5.30 -8.55
C THR A 122 6.17 5.94 -7.19
N LEU A 123 7.23 6.11 -6.41
CA LEU A 123 7.19 6.74 -5.10
C LEU A 123 7.96 8.05 -5.12
N GLY A 124 7.31 9.13 -4.71
CA GLY A 124 7.90 10.46 -4.65
C GLY A 124 7.43 11.25 -3.44
N LEU A 125 8.12 12.36 -3.20
CA LEU A 125 7.73 13.37 -2.22
C LEU A 125 7.21 14.60 -2.94
N TYR A 126 6.39 15.39 -2.26
CA TYR A 126 6.01 16.70 -2.72
C TYR A 126 5.77 17.65 -1.53
N LYS A 127 5.81 18.94 -1.82
CA LYS A 127 5.39 19.96 -0.86
C LYS A 127 3.93 20.27 -1.09
N GLY A 128 3.07 19.58 -0.38
CA GLY A 128 1.63 19.72 -0.45
C GLY A 128 1.04 20.47 0.74
N ASN A 129 -0.25 20.32 0.89
CA ASN A 129 -1.02 20.90 1.98
C ASN A 129 -1.43 19.80 2.98
N GLU A 130 -0.45 18.96 3.40
CA GLU A 130 -0.61 17.99 4.50
C GLU A 130 -1.29 16.66 4.15
N GLU A 131 -1.53 16.33 2.89
CA GLU A 131 -2.12 15.05 2.50
C GLU A 131 -1.17 14.24 1.61
N SER A 132 -0.78 13.06 2.07
CA SER A 132 -0.21 12.05 1.19
C SER A 132 -1.33 11.40 0.37
N TYR A 133 -1.03 10.96 -0.83
CA TYR A 133 -2.03 10.30 -1.68
C TYR A 133 -1.41 9.28 -2.62
N ALA A 134 -2.23 8.35 -3.07
CA ALA A 134 -1.88 7.40 -4.10
C ALA A 134 -2.91 7.38 -5.22
N THR A 135 -2.48 6.99 -6.40
CA THR A 135 -3.36 6.72 -7.53
C THR A 135 -3.60 5.23 -7.66
N LEU A 136 -4.87 4.86 -7.75
CA LEU A 136 -5.28 3.47 -7.95
C LEU A 136 -4.74 2.93 -9.29
N PRO A 137 -4.47 1.62 -9.39
CA PRO A 137 -4.03 1.02 -10.63
C PRO A 137 -5.11 1.13 -11.72
N PHE A 138 -4.69 1.44 -12.94
CA PHE A 138 -5.58 1.47 -14.10
C PHE A 138 -5.21 0.34 -15.07
N PRO A 139 -5.89 -0.81 -15.00
CA PRO A 139 -5.50 -2.00 -15.74
C PRO A 139 -5.57 -1.85 -17.26
N LYS A 140 -6.31 -0.87 -17.78
CA LYS A 140 -6.40 -0.59 -19.22
C LYS A 140 -5.31 0.34 -19.74
N SER A 141 -4.48 0.88 -18.87
CA SER A 141 -3.42 1.80 -19.24
C SER A 141 -2.22 1.57 -18.32
N PHE A 142 -1.28 0.73 -18.74
CA PHE A 142 0.03 0.57 -18.08
C PHE A 142 0.85 1.88 -17.97
N LYS A 143 0.29 2.98 -18.42
CA LYS A 143 0.92 4.30 -18.42
C LYS A 143 0.40 5.20 -17.30
N LYS A 144 -0.61 4.78 -16.55
CA LYS A 144 -1.25 5.60 -15.52
C LYS A 144 -1.62 4.77 -14.30
N GLY A 145 -1.42 5.33 -13.13
CA GLY A 145 -1.72 4.69 -11.85
C GLY A 145 -0.51 3.99 -11.24
N GLY A 146 -0.65 3.59 -9.99
CA GLY A 146 0.44 3.03 -9.22
C GLY A 146 1.47 4.10 -8.82
N GLU A 147 1.01 5.24 -8.36
CA GLU A 147 1.85 6.32 -7.84
C GLU A 147 1.50 6.57 -6.39
N ALA A 148 2.51 6.74 -5.55
CA ALA A 148 2.34 7.20 -4.18
C ALA A 148 3.17 8.45 -3.96
N TRP A 149 2.50 9.53 -3.63
CA TRP A 149 3.08 10.84 -3.37
C TRP A 149 2.92 11.18 -1.90
N LEU A 150 4.03 11.27 -1.19
CA LEU A 150 4.04 11.55 0.23
C LEU A 150 4.25 13.05 0.46
N ASP A 151 3.42 13.62 1.30
CA ASP A 151 3.64 15.00 1.76
C ASP A 151 4.93 15.09 2.59
N SER A 152 5.65 16.17 2.42
CA SER A 152 6.92 16.40 3.12
C SER A 152 6.79 16.43 4.65
N GLY A 153 5.62 16.80 5.16
CA GLY A 153 5.31 16.77 6.59
C GLY A 153 5.18 15.35 7.15
N HIS A 154 4.71 14.41 6.32
CA HIS A 154 4.48 13.02 6.70
C HIS A 154 5.65 12.09 6.37
N ALA A 155 6.63 12.56 5.63
CA ALA A 155 7.77 11.77 5.19
C ALA A 155 9.06 12.07 5.97
N GLN A 156 8.97 12.81 7.06
CA GLN A 156 10.11 13.06 7.94
C GLN A 156 10.50 11.76 8.63
N PRO A 157 11.81 11.42 8.68
CA PRO A 157 12.26 10.26 9.42
C PRO A 157 12.24 10.56 10.93
N ARG A 158 11.03 10.74 11.47
CA ARG A 158 10.81 10.83 12.91
C ARG A 158 10.91 9.44 13.53
N THR A 159 11.17 9.40 14.81
CA THR A 159 11.26 8.16 15.60
C THR A 159 9.89 7.51 15.80
N ASP A 160 8.80 8.22 15.51
CA ASP A 160 7.45 7.67 15.57
C ASP A 160 7.15 6.80 14.33
N ARG A 161 6.27 5.85 14.53
CA ARG A 161 5.88 4.90 13.48
C ARG A 161 4.86 5.47 12.50
N TYR A 162 4.45 6.72 12.67
CA TYR A 162 3.38 7.33 11.88
C TYR A 162 3.75 7.44 10.41
N ASP A 163 4.94 7.94 10.10
CA ASP A 163 5.42 8.07 8.72
C ASP A 163 5.51 6.71 8.01
N GLN A 164 5.88 5.65 8.75
CA GLN A 164 5.88 4.29 8.23
C GLN A 164 4.47 3.81 7.92
N HIS A 165 3.49 4.17 8.74
CA HIS A 165 2.08 3.85 8.51
C HIS A 165 1.53 4.55 7.28
N VAL A 166 1.78 5.86 7.13
CA VAL A 166 1.35 6.62 5.95
C VAL A 166 1.93 6.00 4.68
N MET A 167 3.22 5.72 4.68
CA MET A 167 3.89 5.11 3.52
C MET A 167 3.33 3.73 3.17
N ALA A 168 3.10 2.89 4.17
CA ALA A 168 2.47 1.58 3.95
C ALA A 168 1.03 1.71 3.45
N HIS A 169 0.28 2.68 3.96
CA HIS A 169 -1.09 2.98 3.56
C HIS A 169 -1.16 3.40 2.09
N GLU A 170 -0.34 4.36 1.68
CA GLU A 170 -0.34 4.84 0.29
C GLU A 170 0.13 3.77 -0.69
N ILE A 171 1.13 2.98 -0.35
CA ILE A 171 1.55 1.83 -1.16
C ILE A 171 0.41 0.82 -1.30
N GLY A 172 -0.40 0.63 -0.26
CA GLY A 172 -1.55 -0.27 -0.29
C GLY A 172 -2.68 0.18 -1.21
N HIS A 173 -2.76 1.46 -1.56
CA HIS A 173 -3.72 1.99 -2.53
C HIS A 173 -3.26 1.80 -3.98
N THR A 174 -1.99 1.55 -4.22
CA THR A 174 -1.42 1.38 -5.58
C THR A 174 -1.52 -0.09 -6.10
#